data_26ccc5b085d85715a44b3503e7b901b8
#
_entry.id   26ccc5b085d85715a44b3503e7b901b8
#
_cell.length_a   1.000
_cell.length_b   1.000
_cell.length_c   1.000
_cell.angle_alpha   90.00
_cell.angle_beta   90.00
_cell.angle_gamma   90.00
#
_symmetry.space_group_name_H-M   'P 1'
#
loop_
_entity.id
_entity.type
_entity.pdbx_description
1 polymer ?
#
loop_
_entity_poly.entity_id
_entity_poly.type
_entity_poly.pdbx_seq_one_letter_code
_entity_poly.pdbx_strand_id
1 'polypeptide(L)'
;LLYNTAEVHKKMALAIANLWKQKLGARVELTNQEWKTYLDSRQSGQFEVIRSSWVADYNDPSAFLGLWGSGHSGNMARFANPAYDKLLAQAANSQDPAERARLFDEAEAILQKEAPIAPIYQYTNARLIKPWLKGYPINNPEDVAYSRQLYLVKH
;
A
#
# COMPACT_ATOMS: atom_id res chain seq x y z
N LEU A 1 15.74 -8.92 -3.49
CA LEU A 1 14.67 -7.95 -3.35
C LEU A 1 14.51 -7.19 -4.66
N LEU A 2 13.34 -7.33 -5.29
CA LEU A 2 12.98 -6.66 -6.53
C LEU A 2 12.38 -5.26 -6.24
N TYR A 3 12.76 -4.25 -7.01
CA TYR A 3 12.18 -2.91 -6.97
C TYR A 3 12.18 -2.26 -8.35
N ASN A 4 11.22 -1.36 -8.61
CA ASN A 4 11.17 -0.59 -9.85
C ASN A 4 12.10 0.62 -9.80
N THR A 5 12.61 1.00 -10.97
CA THR A 5 13.59 2.09 -11.12
C THR A 5 13.07 3.43 -10.61
N ALA A 6 13.64 3.89 -9.50
CA ALA A 6 13.53 5.23 -8.95
C ALA A 6 14.60 5.39 -7.86
N GLU A 7 15.18 6.59 -7.72
CA GLU A 7 16.23 6.84 -6.72
C GLU A 7 15.76 6.60 -5.27
N VAL A 8 14.52 6.99 -4.96
CA VAL A 8 13.95 6.74 -3.62
C VAL A 8 13.79 5.26 -3.34
N HIS A 9 13.39 4.45 -4.33
CA HIS A 9 13.22 3.00 -4.18
C HIS A 9 14.57 2.29 -4.00
N LYS A 10 15.59 2.73 -4.75
CA LYS A 10 16.96 2.23 -4.60
C LYS A 10 17.50 2.49 -3.19
N LYS A 11 17.38 3.73 -2.70
CA LYS A 11 17.82 4.09 -1.34
C LYS A 11 17.12 3.26 -0.28
N MET A 12 15.81 3.05 -0.41
CA MET A 12 15.04 2.23 0.50
C MET A 12 15.46 0.76 0.45
N ALA A 13 15.60 0.18 -0.76
CA ALA A 13 16.02 -1.20 -0.93
C ALA A 13 17.43 -1.46 -0.33
N LEU A 14 18.35 -0.52 -0.52
CA LEU A 14 19.68 -0.55 0.11
C LEU A 14 19.60 -0.50 1.64
N ALA A 15 18.78 0.38 2.20
CA ALA A 15 18.59 0.49 3.65
C ALA A 15 18.04 -0.81 4.25
N ILE A 16 17.03 -1.40 3.62
CA ILE A 16 16.43 -2.67 4.04
C ILE A 16 17.45 -3.82 3.95
N ALA A 17 18.15 -3.94 2.84
CA ALA A 17 19.17 -4.97 2.65
C ALA A 17 20.28 -4.89 3.71
N ASN A 18 20.76 -3.68 4.03
CA ASN A 18 21.75 -3.45 5.08
C ASN A 18 21.19 -3.79 6.48
N LEU A 19 19.95 -3.40 6.77
CA LEU A 19 19.32 -3.72 8.05
C LEU A 19 19.17 -5.23 8.24
N TRP A 20 18.69 -5.94 7.23
CA TRP A 20 18.55 -7.40 7.27
C TRP A 20 19.89 -8.11 7.38
N LYS A 21 20.93 -7.61 6.69
CA LYS A 21 22.28 -8.12 6.87
C LYS A 21 22.78 -7.96 8.31
N GLN A 22 22.58 -6.78 8.91
CA GLN A 22 23.08 -6.48 10.27
C GLN A 22 22.29 -7.21 11.36
N LYS A 23 20.96 -7.30 11.20
CA LYS A 23 20.09 -7.83 12.26
C LYS A 23 19.81 -9.33 12.13
N LEU A 24 19.78 -9.85 10.91
CA LEU A 24 19.40 -11.22 10.59
C LEU A 24 20.53 -12.05 9.97
N GLY A 25 21.66 -11.43 9.62
CA GLY A 25 22.71 -12.09 8.83
C GLY A 25 22.29 -12.42 7.39
N ALA A 26 21.14 -11.91 6.92
CA ALA A 26 20.61 -12.24 5.62
C ALA A 26 21.40 -11.57 4.48
N ARG A 27 21.70 -12.35 3.43
CA ARG A 27 22.28 -11.83 2.20
C ARG A 27 21.15 -11.51 1.22
N VAL A 28 21.00 -10.24 0.89
CA VAL A 28 19.94 -9.74 -0.01
C VAL A 28 20.57 -9.24 -1.30
N GLU A 29 20.17 -9.84 -2.42
CA GLU A 29 20.48 -9.34 -3.75
C GLU A 29 19.40 -8.35 -4.18
N LEU A 30 19.83 -7.19 -4.70
CA LEU A 30 18.93 -6.13 -5.16
C LEU A 30 18.77 -6.21 -6.67
N THR A 31 17.54 -6.38 -7.13
CA THR A 31 17.20 -6.43 -8.55
C THR A 31 16.37 -5.20 -8.93
N ASN A 32 16.94 -4.38 -9.82
CA ASN A 32 16.26 -3.21 -10.36
C ASN A 32 15.64 -3.55 -11.73
N GLN A 33 14.39 -3.16 -11.92
CA GLN A 33 13.70 -3.28 -13.21
C GLN A 33 13.02 -1.98 -13.61
N GLU A 34 12.98 -1.73 -14.91
CA GLU A 34 12.13 -0.69 -15.49
C GLU A 34 10.66 -1.00 -15.21
N TRP A 35 9.80 0.03 -15.19
CA TRP A 35 8.43 -0.07 -14.70
C TRP A 35 7.60 -1.18 -15.36
N LYS A 36 7.64 -1.27 -16.69
CA LYS A 36 6.87 -2.28 -17.43
C LYS A 36 7.33 -3.70 -17.09
N THR A 37 8.65 -3.94 -17.15
CA THR A 37 9.24 -5.24 -16.78
C THR A 37 8.97 -5.59 -15.31
N TYR A 38 9.02 -4.59 -14.42
CA TYR A 38 8.67 -4.77 -13.02
C TYR A 38 7.20 -5.21 -12.84
N LEU A 39 6.27 -4.61 -13.59
CA LEU A 39 4.86 -5.01 -13.52
C LEU A 39 4.65 -6.44 -14.00
N ASP A 40 5.31 -6.86 -15.07
CA ASP A 40 5.26 -8.22 -15.61
C ASP A 40 5.82 -9.23 -14.59
N SER A 41 6.97 -8.92 -13.98
CA SER A 41 7.57 -9.75 -12.92
C SER A 41 6.70 -9.82 -11.68
N ARG A 42 6.10 -8.71 -11.27
CA ARG A 42 5.16 -8.63 -10.15
C ARG A 42 3.92 -9.48 -10.40
N GLN A 43 3.32 -9.39 -11.59
CA GLN A 43 2.11 -10.13 -11.94
C GLN A 43 2.37 -11.63 -12.05
N SER A 44 3.52 -12.02 -12.63
CA SER A 44 3.91 -13.42 -12.78
C SER A 44 4.50 -14.05 -11.52
N GLY A 45 4.79 -13.23 -10.47
CA GLY A 45 5.38 -13.70 -9.23
C GLY A 45 6.87 -14.05 -9.36
N GLN A 46 7.61 -13.43 -10.28
CA GLN A 46 9.04 -13.64 -10.49
C GLN A 46 9.87 -12.82 -9.49
N PHE A 47 9.69 -13.07 -8.22
CA PHE A 47 10.43 -12.46 -7.11
C PHE A 47 10.31 -13.32 -5.86
N GLU A 48 11.28 -13.21 -4.96
CA GLU A 48 11.19 -13.73 -3.60
C GLU A 48 10.65 -12.66 -2.65
N VAL A 49 11.19 -11.45 -2.77
CA VAL A 49 10.72 -10.25 -2.05
C VAL A 49 10.60 -9.12 -3.04
N ILE A 50 9.51 -8.38 -2.99
CA ILE A 50 9.26 -7.25 -3.87
C ILE A 50 8.89 -5.99 -3.09
N ARG A 51 9.50 -4.88 -3.43
CA ARG A 51 9.04 -3.57 -2.97
C ARG A 51 7.80 -3.17 -3.76
N SER A 52 6.70 -2.94 -3.10
CA SER A 52 5.47 -2.48 -3.73
C SER A 52 4.86 -1.30 -2.97
N SER A 53 3.81 -0.73 -3.50
CA SER A 53 2.99 0.27 -2.84
C SER A 53 1.55 0.16 -3.32
N TRP A 54 0.64 0.64 -2.50
CA TRP A 54 -0.77 0.75 -2.84
C TRP A 54 -1.30 2.12 -2.43
N VAL A 55 -2.18 2.66 -3.23
CA VAL A 55 -2.95 3.87 -2.94
C VAL A 55 -4.41 3.43 -2.84
N ALA A 56 -5.10 3.87 -1.80
CA ALA A 56 -6.51 3.53 -1.62
C ALA A 56 -7.37 4.08 -2.75
N ASP A 57 -8.27 3.27 -3.28
CA ASP A 57 -9.25 3.68 -4.29
C ASP A 57 -10.44 4.41 -3.65
N TYR A 58 -10.64 4.23 -2.34
CA TYR A 58 -11.68 4.86 -1.53
C TYR A 58 -11.26 4.90 -0.05
N ASN A 59 -11.90 5.80 0.73
CA ASN A 59 -11.54 6.02 2.13
C ASN A 59 -12.21 4.99 3.05
N ASP A 60 -11.69 3.77 3.05
CA ASP A 60 -12.12 2.68 3.93
C ASP A 60 -10.97 1.68 4.12
N PRO A 61 -10.81 1.04 5.31
CA PRO A 61 -9.76 0.05 5.54
C PRO A 61 -9.78 -1.11 4.56
N SER A 62 -10.94 -1.49 4.04
CA SER A 62 -11.05 -2.55 3.04
C SER A 62 -10.30 -2.28 1.74
N ALA A 63 -10.03 -1.00 1.40
CA ALA A 63 -9.20 -0.63 0.26
C ALA A 63 -7.75 -1.13 0.37
N PHE A 64 -7.28 -1.40 1.58
CA PHE A 64 -5.96 -1.97 1.86
C PHE A 64 -6.06 -3.45 2.26
N LEU A 65 -6.91 -3.78 3.23
CA LEU A 65 -7.03 -5.14 3.74
C LEU A 65 -7.61 -6.10 2.69
N GLY A 66 -8.54 -5.63 1.88
CA GLY A 66 -9.14 -6.43 0.79
C GLY A 66 -8.15 -6.98 -0.22
N LEU A 67 -7.00 -6.29 -0.41
CA LEU A 67 -5.94 -6.76 -1.31
C LEU A 67 -5.39 -8.13 -0.96
N TRP A 68 -5.41 -8.52 0.31
CA TRP A 68 -4.80 -9.74 0.82
C TRP A 68 -5.79 -10.91 0.94
N GLY A 69 -7.05 -10.69 0.54
CA GLY A 69 -8.04 -11.78 0.44
C GLY A 69 -7.58 -12.86 -0.54
N SER A 70 -7.90 -14.11 -0.21
CA SER A 70 -7.56 -15.26 -1.06
C SER A 70 -8.16 -15.10 -2.46
N GLY A 71 -7.34 -15.24 -3.49
CA GLY A 71 -7.77 -15.09 -4.87
C GLY A 71 -7.95 -13.65 -5.38
N HIS A 72 -7.70 -12.63 -4.56
CA HIS A 72 -7.72 -11.24 -5.03
C HIS A 72 -6.59 -10.97 -6.02
N SER A 73 -6.88 -10.35 -7.16
CA SER A 73 -5.91 -10.10 -8.24
C SER A 73 -4.73 -9.21 -7.82
N GLY A 74 -4.89 -8.37 -6.80
CA GLY A 74 -3.85 -7.55 -6.19
C GLY A 74 -2.98 -8.27 -5.16
N ASN A 75 -3.34 -9.49 -4.78
CA ASN A 75 -2.62 -10.30 -3.78
C ASN A 75 -1.36 -10.94 -4.38
N MET A 76 -0.33 -10.13 -4.60
CA MET A 76 0.93 -10.58 -5.20
C MET A 76 1.73 -11.52 -4.30
N ALA A 77 1.49 -11.47 -2.98
CA ALA A 77 2.09 -12.41 -2.02
C ALA A 77 1.47 -13.80 -2.08
N ARG A 78 0.36 -13.98 -2.81
CA ARG A 78 -0.42 -15.22 -2.86
C ARG A 78 -0.81 -15.73 -1.46
N PHE A 79 -1.02 -14.79 -0.56
CA PHE A 79 -1.49 -15.09 0.78
C PHE A 79 -2.87 -15.71 0.72
N ALA A 80 -3.08 -16.77 1.50
CA ALA A 80 -4.36 -17.47 1.57
C ALA A 80 -4.61 -17.94 3.01
N ASN A 81 -5.59 -17.32 3.67
CA ASN A 81 -5.95 -17.65 5.03
C ASN A 81 -7.49 -17.59 5.19
N PRO A 82 -8.17 -18.73 5.37
CA PRO A 82 -9.63 -18.76 5.48
C PRO A 82 -10.19 -17.96 6.67
N ALA A 83 -9.44 -17.82 7.76
CA ALA A 83 -9.86 -17.01 8.90
C ALA A 83 -9.82 -15.51 8.54
N TYR A 84 -8.80 -15.08 7.80
CA TYR A 84 -8.70 -13.74 7.25
C TYR A 84 -9.87 -13.42 6.30
N ASP A 85 -10.12 -14.30 5.35
CA ASP A 85 -11.22 -14.13 4.37
C ASP A 85 -12.58 -14.03 5.06
N LYS A 86 -12.79 -14.84 6.10
CA LYS A 86 -14.02 -14.80 6.91
C LYS A 86 -14.19 -13.44 7.61
N LEU A 87 -13.13 -12.89 8.19
CA LEU A 87 -13.18 -11.58 8.84
C LEU A 87 -13.51 -10.46 7.83
N LEU A 88 -12.89 -10.47 6.65
CA LEU A 88 -13.23 -9.52 5.58
C LEU A 88 -14.69 -9.64 5.13
N ALA A 89 -15.20 -10.86 4.97
CA ALA A 89 -16.59 -11.08 4.59
C ALA A 89 -17.57 -10.62 5.68
N GLN A 90 -17.25 -10.83 6.96
CA GLN A 90 -18.04 -10.33 8.08
C GLN A 90 -18.02 -8.79 8.13
N ALA A 91 -16.85 -8.17 7.96
CA ALA A 91 -16.73 -6.70 7.93
C ALA A 91 -17.50 -6.07 6.77
N ALA A 92 -17.53 -6.74 5.60
CA ALA A 92 -18.30 -6.26 4.44
C ALA A 92 -19.81 -6.31 4.66
N ASN A 93 -20.30 -7.21 5.51
CA ASN A 93 -21.73 -7.37 5.81
C ASN A 93 -22.19 -6.65 7.08
N SER A 94 -21.25 -6.16 7.92
CA SER A 94 -21.60 -5.43 9.14
C SER A 94 -22.02 -4.00 8.83
N GLN A 95 -23.15 -3.56 9.43
CA GLN A 95 -23.63 -2.17 9.41
C GLN A 95 -23.20 -1.40 10.65
N ASP A 96 -22.63 -2.07 11.66
CA ASP A 96 -22.11 -1.44 12.87
C ASP A 96 -20.66 -1.02 12.64
N PRO A 97 -20.34 0.30 12.69
CA PRO A 97 -18.99 0.79 12.51
C PRO A 97 -17.99 0.26 13.55
N ALA A 98 -18.42 0.05 14.80
CA ALA A 98 -17.56 -0.43 15.86
C ALA A 98 -17.21 -1.92 15.66
N GLU A 99 -18.20 -2.73 15.33
CA GLU A 99 -17.96 -4.12 14.99
C GLU A 99 -17.08 -4.25 13.75
N ARG A 100 -17.33 -3.43 12.73
CA ARG A 100 -16.56 -3.41 11.50
C ARG A 100 -15.09 -3.06 11.75
N ALA A 101 -14.82 -2.06 12.59
CA ALA A 101 -13.46 -1.70 12.98
C ALA A 101 -12.76 -2.88 13.70
N ARG A 102 -13.42 -3.52 14.67
CA ARG A 102 -12.89 -4.68 15.38
C ARG A 102 -12.54 -5.83 14.44
N LEU A 103 -13.40 -6.11 13.45
CA LEU A 103 -13.14 -7.17 12.45
C LEU A 103 -11.92 -6.86 11.57
N PHE A 104 -11.70 -5.59 11.22
CA PHE A 104 -10.50 -5.17 10.49
C PHE A 104 -9.24 -5.25 11.38
N ASP A 105 -9.32 -4.88 12.64
CA ASP A 105 -8.20 -5.02 13.58
C ASP A 105 -7.79 -6.49 13.74
N GLU A 106 -8.76 -7.41 13.84
CA GLU A 106 -8.49 -8.86 13.88
C GLU A 106 -7.87 -9.37 12.57
N ALA A 107 -8.33 -8.89 11.43
CA ALA A 107 -7.75 -9.23 10.13
C ALA A 107 -6.30 -8.72 10.02
N GLU A 108 -6.03 -7.48 10.46
CA GLU A 108 -4.68 -6.92 10.48
C GLU A 108 -3.74 -7.72 11.40
N ALA A 109 -4.23 -8.18 12.54
CA ALA A 109 -3.45 -9.03 13.45
C ALA A 109 -3.01 -10.36 12.79
N ILE A 110 -3.84 -10.92 11.90
CA ILE A 110 -3.45 -12.10 11.09
C ILE A 110 -2.33 -11.73 10.12
N LEU A 111 -2.44 -10.60 9.39
CA LEU A 111 -1.38 -10.15 8.49
C LEU A 111 -0.06 -9.89 9.23
N GLN A 112 -0.10 -9.30 10.40
CA GLN A 112 1.09 -9.08 11.23
C GLN A 112 1.74 -10.40 11.66
N LYS A 113 0.94 -11.38 12.04
CA LYS A 113 1.43 -12.70 12.48
C LYS A 113 2.02 -13.53 11.34
N GLU A 114 1.32 -13.59 10.22
CA GLU A 114 1.72 -14.40 9.06
C GLU A 114 2.75 -13.70 8.17
N ALA A 115 2.85 -12.38 8.30
CA ALA A 115 3.81 -11.50 7.63
C ALA A 115 3.92 -11.68 6.10
N PRO A 116 2.79 -11.80 5.35
CA PRO A 116 2.86 -11.82 3.88
C PRO A 116 3.36 -10.48 3.32
N ILE A 117 3.29 -9.43 4.11
CA ILE A 117 3.79 -8.08 3.83
C ILE A 117 4.55 -7.53 5.04
N ALA A 118 5.47 -6.61 4.75
CA ALA A 118 6.17 -5.80 5.74
C ALA A 118 5.89 -4.32 5.45
N PRO A 119 4.95 -3.66 6.13
CA PRO A 119 4.69 -2.23 5.96
C PRO A 119 5.93 -1.42 6.33
N ILE A 120 6.31 -0.48 5.47
CA ILE A 120 7.53 0.33 5.65
C ILE A 120 7.16 1.76 6.06
N TYR A 121 6.29 2.42 5.31
CA TYR A 121 5.83 3.77 5.58
C TYR A 121 4.57 4.12 4.79
N GLN A 122 3.89 5.16 5.20
CA GLN A 122 2.82 5.78 4.45
C GLN A 122 3.35 6.97 3.65
N TYR A 123 2.92 7.08 2.40
CA TYR A 123 3.26 8.22 1.57
C TYR A 123 2.56 9.48 2.07
N THR A 124 3.29 10.59 2.05
CA THR A 124 2.73 11.93 2.27
C THR A 124 3.00 12.79 1.05
N ASN A 125 1.99 13.50 0.60
CA ASN A 125 2.11 14.45 -0.50
C ASN A 125 2.24 15.87 0.05
N ALA A 126 3.42 16.49 -0.11
CA ALA A 126 3.61 17.90 0.18
C ALA A 126 3.21 18.73 -1.03
N ARG A 127 2.31 19.70 -0.83
CA ARG A 127 1.83 20.57 -1.89
C ARG A 127 1.99 22.05 -1.50
N LEU A 128 2.52 22.83 -2.42
CA LEU A 128 2.59 24.27 -2.30
C LEU A 128 1.48 24.88 -3.17
N ILE A 129 0.50 25.48 -2.52
CA ILE A 129 -0.68 26.05 -3.18
C ILE A 129 -0.62 27.57 -3.05
N LYS A 130 -0.74 28.27 -4.17
CA LYS A 130 -0.75 29.73 -4.17
C LYS A 130 -1.98 30.27 -3.42
N PRO A 131 -1.87 31.37 -2.64
CA PRO A 131 -2.96 31.89 -1.83
C PRO A 131 -4.23 32.26 -2.61
N TRP A 132 -4.09 32.59 -3.88
CA TRP A 132 -5.19 32.96 -4.77
C TRP A 132 -5.84 31.78 -5.50
N LEU A 133 -5.30 30.55 -5.38
CA LEU A 133 -5.99 29.35 -5.81
C LEU A 133 -6.89 28.83 -4.67
N LYS A 134 -8.18 28.78 -4.92
CA LYS A 134 -9.20 28.36 -3.97
C LYS A 134 -9.91 27.08 -4.45
N GLY A 135 -10.66 26.44 -3.54
CA GLY A 135 -11.40 25.21 -3.84
C GLY A 135 -10.55 23.94 -3.79
N TYR A 136 -9.26 24.04 -3.42
CA TYR A 136 -8.41 22.86 -3.25
C TYR A 136 -8.78 22.13 -1.95
N PRO A 137 -9.10 20.82 -2.00
CA PRO A 137 -9.44 20.04 -0.81
C PRO A 137 -8.19 19.79 0.04
N ILE A 138 -8.15 20.31 1.28
CA ILE A 138 -7.00 20.19 2.19
C ILE A 138 -7.01 18.82 2.88
N ASN A 139 -8.19 18.38 3.36
CA ASN A 139 -8.37 17.09 4.03
C ASN A 139 -8.93 16.07 3.04
N ASN A 140 -8.06 15.52 2.21
CA ASN A 140 -8.44 14.62 1.13
C ASN A 140 -7.57 13.36 1.17
N PRO A 141 -8.01 12.30 1.86
CA PRO A 141 -7.22 11.08 2.00
C PRO A 141 -6.97 10.36 0.66
N GLU A 142 -7.82 10.58 -0.34
CA GLU A 142 -7.65 10.02 -1.69
C GLU A 142 -6.71 10.84 -2.57
N ASP A 143 -6.30 12.03 -2.11
CA ASP A 143 -5.46 13.00 -2.84
C ASP A 143 -5.97 13.38 -4.24
N VAL A 144 -7.30 13.38 -4.41
CA VAL A 144 -7.96 13.72 -5.67
C VAL A 144 -8.48 15.16 -5.64
N ALA A 145 -8.03 16.00 -6.56
CA ALA A 145 -8.53 17.36 -6.76
C ALA A 145 -9.14 17.51 -8.15
N TYR A 146 -10.43 17.81 -8.21
CA TYR A 146 -11.12 18.03 -9.49
C TYR A 146 -10.97 19.48 -9.93
N SER A 147 -10.51 19.71 -11.16
CA SER A 147 -10.32 21.05 -11.72
C SER A 147 -11.59 21.91 -11.69
N ARG A 148 -12.79 21.30 -11.80
CA ARG A 148 -14.09 21.99 -11.69
C ARG A 148 -14.35 22.65 -10.32
N GLN A 149 -13.61 22.27 -9.28
CA GLN A 149 -13.72 22.83 -7.92
C GLN A 149 -12.73 23.97 -7.69
N LEU A 150 -11.71 24.09 -8.56
CA LEU A 150 -10.65 25.06 -8.42
C LEU A 150 -11.02 26.39 -9.08
N TYR A 151 -10.75 27.50 -8.40
CA TYR A 151 -10.97 28.84 -8.94
C TYR A 151 -9.87 29.79 -8.47
N LEU A 152 -9.66 30.84 -9.24
CA LEU A 152 -8.72 31.89 -8.90
C LEU A 152 -9.46 33.09 -8.32
N VAL A 153 -8.91 33.65 -7.26
CA VAL A 153 -9.36 34.95 -6.73
C VAL A 153 -8.34 36.02 -7.09
N LYS A 154 -8.80 37.27 -7.16
CA LYS A 154 -7.93 38.42 -7.44
C LYS A 154 -6.85 38.53 -6.36
N HIS A 155 -5.62 38.78 -6.75
CA HIS A 155 -4.46 38.94 -5.89
C HIS A 155 -3.81 40.28 -6.12
#